data_3e05b5da370344f34899fc0d3a23a332
#
_entry.id   3e05b5da370344f34899fc0d3a23a332
#
_cell.length_a   1.000
_cell.length_b   1.000
_cell.length_c   1.000
_cell.angle_alpha   90.00
_cell.angle_beta   90.00
_cell.angle_gamma   90.00
#
_symmetry.space_group_name_H-M   'P 1'
#
loop_
_entity.id
_entity.type
_entity.pdbx_description
1 polymer ?
#
loop_
_entity_poly.entity_id
_entity_poly.type
_entity_poly.pdbx_seq_one_letter_code
_entity_poly.pdbx_strand_id
1 'polypeptide(L)'
;MKYSLIKYRFQNGSEAAWHRDIAEFIAALDGDPALKGKISYRCMKSRNGCDYYHLAAAADDQAIKTLQERPFFGQYRERTRLAGGGSVEVLPLEIVAETKAPA
;
A
#
# COMPACT_ATOMS: atom_id res chain seq x y z
N MET A 1 -7.87 -9.24 -11.14
CA MET A 1 -7.14 -8.32 -10.28
C MET A 1 -6.90 -8.94 -8.92
N LYS A 2 -5.73 -8.73 -8.35
CA LYS A 2 -5.39 -9.30 -7.04
C LYS A 2 -5.32 -8.19 -6.00
N TYR A 3 -6.01 -8.39 -4.90
CA TYR A 3 -6.14 -7.40 -3.83
C TYR A 3 -5.41 -7.86 -2.57
N SER A 4 -4.83 -6.91 -1.86
CA SER A 4 -4.21 -7.14 -0.57
C SER A 4 -4.52 -5.97 0.35
N LEU A 5 -4.80 -6.29 1.61
CA LEU A 5 -4.97 -5.30 2.65
C LEU A 5 -3.76 -5.38 3.58
N ILE A 6 -3.08 -4.26 3.74
CA ILE A 6 -1.97 -4.12 4.68
C ILE A 6 -2.51 -3.31 5.86
N LYS A 7 -2.44 -3.87 7.06
CA LYS A 7 -2.94 -3.15 8.24
C LYS A 7 -1.93 -3.19 9.37
N TYR A 8 -1.84 -2.08 10.08
CA TYR A 8 -0.94 -1.94 11.22
C TYR A 8 -1.41 -0.76 12.09
N ARG A 9 -0.88 -0.72 13.31
CA ARG A 9 -1.05 0.42 14.18
C ARG A 9 0.22 1.25 14.14
N PHE A 10 0.11 2.53 13.83
CA PHE A 10 1.25 3.44 13.77
C PHE A 10 1.84 3.62 15.17
N GLN A 11 3.13 3.38 15.31
CA GLN A 11 3.80 3.38 16.62
C GLN A 11 5.09 4.18 16.66
N ASN A 12 5.73 4.41 15.53
CA ASN A 12 7.06 5.01 15.50
C ASN A 12 7.15 6.17 14.53
N GLY A 13 7.74 7.26 15.03
CA GLY A 13 8.07 8.39 14.20
C GLY A 13 6.98 9.44 14.12
N SER A 14 7.18 10.39 13.23
CA SER A 14 6.25 11.49 12.99
C SER A 14 5.18 11.06 11.98
N GLU A 15 3.92 11.30 12.31
CA GLU A 15 2.81 11.04 11.39
C GLU A 15 2.99 11.80 10.08
N ALA A 16 3.37 13.07 10.15
CA ALA A 16 3.58 13.88 8.95
C ALA A 16 4.70 13.33 8.06
N ALA A 17 5.80 12.85 8.66
CA ALA A 17 6.90 12.26 7.92
C ALA A 17 6.46 10.94 7.26
N TRP A 18 5.69 10.13 7.98
CA TRP A 18 5.18 8.87 7.44
C TRP A 18 4.22 9.11 6.27
N HIS A 19 3.34 10.11 6.38
CA HIS A 19 2.45 10.46 5.27
C HIS A 19 3.22 10.92 4.04
N ARG A 20 4.34 11.63 4.21
CA ARG A 20 5.21 11.97 3.08
C ARG A 20 5.84 10.73 2.44
N ASP A 21 6.29 9.79 3.24
CA ASP A 21 6.87 8.53 2.72
C ASP A 21 5.83 7.74 1.92
N ILE A 22 4.59 7.68 2.39
CA ILE A 22 3.50 7.04 1.66
C ILE A 22 3.25 7.75 0.32
N ALA A 23 3.19 9.08 0.33
CA ALA A 23 2.96 9.87 -0.88
C ALA A 23 4.09 9.69 -1.89
N GLU A 24 5.34 9.61 -1.44
CA GLU A 24 6.49 9.35 -2.30
C GLU A 24 6.41 7.97 -2.96
N PHE A 25 5.99 6.96 -2.20
CA PHE A 25 5.80 5.62 -2.75
C PHE A 25 4.72 5.61 -3.84
N ILE A 26 3.59 6.26 -3.59
CA ILE A 26 2.51 6.36 -4.57
C ILE A 26 2.98 7.10 -5.82
N ALA A 27 3.74 8.18 -5.65
CA ALA A 27 4.31 8.91 -6.78
C ALA A 27 5.28 8.04 -7.59
N ALA A 28 6.05 7.18 -6.93
CA ALA A 28 6.94 6.25 -7.60
C ALA A 28 6.17 5.22 -8.43
N LEU A 29 5.04 4.73 -7.90
CA LEU A 29 4.17 3.82 -8.65
C LEU A 29 3.61 4.49 -9.89
N ASP A 30 3.09 5.71 -9.74
CA ASP A 30 2.49 6.46 -10.85
C ASP A 30 3.52 6.91 -11.89
N GLY A 31 4.76 7.09 -11.48
CA GLY A 31 5.87 7.49 -12.34
C GLY A 31 6.60 6.33 -13.02
N ASP A 32 6.30 5.09 -12.67
CA ASP A 32 6.95 3.92 -13.25
C ASP A 32 6.13 3.41 -14.44
N PRO A 33 6.67 3.51 -15.68
CA PRO A 33 5.92 3.11 -16.87
C PRO A 33 5.48 1.64 -16.88
N ALA A 34 6.22 0.77 -16.19
CA ALA A 34 5.89 -0.65 -16.12
C ALA A 34 4.77 -0.95 -15.10
N LEU A 35 4.51 -0.03 -14.17
CA LEU A 35 3.55 -0.22 -13.09
C LEU A 35 2.32 0.69 -13.20
N LYS A 36 2.47 1.82 -13.88
CA LYS A 36 1.40 2.80 -14.02
C LYS A 36 0.15 2.13 -14.62
N GLY A 37 -0.97 2.30 -13.94
CA GLY A 37 -2.24 1.72 -14.36
C GLY A 37 -2.38 0.22 -14.06
N LYS A 38 -1.33 -0.43 -13.57
CA LYS A 38 -1.35 -1.87 -13.23
C LYS A 38 -1.34 -2.11 -11.73
N ILE A 39 -0.93 -1.13 -10.95
CA ILE A 39 -0.96 -1.17 -9.50
C ILE A 39 -1.83 -0.02 -9.01
N SER A 40 -2.83 -0.34 -8.20
CA SER A 40 -3.64 0.64 -7.49
C SER A 40 -3.28 0.55 -6.02
N TYR A 41 -3.08 1.68 -5.38
CA TYR A 41 -2.67 1.72 -3.98
C TYR A 41 -3.36 2.87 -3.27
N ARG A 42 -3.98 2.56 -2.14
CA ARG A 42 -4.75 3.54 -1.36
C ARG A 42 -4.42 3.36 0.11
N CYS A 43 -4.05 4.42 0.76
CA CYS A 43 -3.79 4.42 2.19
C CYS A 43 -4.93 5.13 2.91
N MET A 44 -5.46 4.48 3.93
CA MET A 44 -6.53 5.01 4.77
C MET A 44 -6.12 4.89 6.24
N LYS A 45 -6.61 5.81 7.04
CA LYS A 45 -6.36 5.84 8.47
C LYS A 45 -7.69 5.95 9.20
N SER A 46 -7.82 5.28 10.35
CA SER A 46 -8.98 5.49 11.21
C SER A 46 -9.03 6.96 11.64
N ARG A 47 -10.23 7.55 11.64
CA ARG A 47 -10.38 8.99 11.92
C ARG A 47 -9.94 9.37 13.31
N ASN A 48 -10.16 8.50 14.28
CA ASN A 48 -9.94 8.80 15.69
C ASN A 48 -8.84 7.95 16.31
N GLY A 49 -7.95 7.37 15.49
CA GLY A 49 -6.94 6.47 16.01
C GLY A 49 -5.70 6.40 15.17
N CYS A 50 -4.89 5.39 15.46
CA CYS A 50 -3.59 5.17 14.83
C CYS A 50 -3.59 3.96 13.90
N ASP A 51 -4.77 3.42 13.56
CA ASP A 51 -4.86 2.24 12.70
C ASP A 51 -4.83 2.65 11.23
N TYR A 52 -3.92 2.03 10.49
CA TYR A 52 -3.73 2.28 9.06
C TYR A 52 -4.13 1.06 8.24
N TYR A 53 -4.74 1.32 7.10
CA TYR A 53 -5.21 0.31 6.16
C TYR A 53 -4.77 0.71 4.77
N HIS A 54 -3.88 -0.06 4.16
CA HIS A 54 -3.45 0.17 2.79
C HIS A 54 -4.14 -0.87 1.91
N LEU A 55 -4.91 -0.43 0.95
CA LEU A 55 -5.54 -1.32 -0.02
C LEU A 55 -4.72 -1.28 -1.30
N ALA A 56 -4.16 -2.43 -1.65
CA ALA A 56 -3.37 -2.60 -2.85
C ALA A 56 -4.10 -3.50 -3.84
N ALA A 57 -4.04 -3.17 -5.12
CA ALA A 57 -4.57 -4.01 -6.18
C ALA A 57 -3.55 -4.10 -7.32
N ALA A 58 -3.33 -5.31 -7.82
CA ALA A 58 -2.45 -5.55 -8.96
C ALA A 58 -3.24 -6.17 -10.09
N ALA A 59 -2.97 -5.72 -11.31
CA ALA A 59 -3.67 -6.21 -12.50
C ALA A 59 -3.44 -7.70 -12.73
N ASP A 60 -2.21 -8.18 -12.48
CA ASP A 60 -1.82 -9.58 -12.70
C ASP A 60 -0.56 -9.93 -11.91
N ASP A 61 -0.13 -11.18 -12.00
CA ASP A 61 1.08 -11.66 -11.32
C ASP A 61 2.35 -10.99 -11.85
N GLN A 62 2.38 -10.62 -13.11
CA GLN A 62 3.53 -9.95 -13.70
C GLN A 62 3.73 -8.57 -13.07
N ALA A 63 2.65 -7.83 -12.82
CA ALA A 63 2.72 -6.53 -12.17
C ALA A 63 3.26 -6.67 -10.74
N ILE A 64 2.82 -7.70 -10.01
CA ILE A 64 3.31 -8.00 -8.67
C ILE A 64 4.81 -8.29 -8.70
N LYS A 65 5.25 -9.14 -9.63
CA LYS A 65 6.65 -9.50 -9.77
C LYS A 65 7.51 -8.28 -10.09
N THR A 66 7.06 -7.46 -11.03
CA THR A 66 7.77 -6.23 -11.40
C THR A 66 7.92 -5.30 -10.21
N LEU A 67 6.84 -5.11 -9.44
CA LEU A 67 6.88 -4.28 -8.23
C LEU A 67 7.88 -4.82 -7.22
N GLN A 68 7.87 -6.12 -6.96
CA GLN A 68 8.76 -6.75 -5.99
C GLN A 68 10.24 -6.62 -6.36
N GLU A 69 10.55 -6.43 -7.63
CA GLU A 69 11.91 -6.24 -8.11
C GLU A 69 12.40 -4.80 -7.98
N ARG A 70 11.53 -3.85 -7.68
CA ARG A 70 11.89 -2.43 -7.55
C ARG A 70 12.54 -2.14 -6.19
N PRO A 71 13.72 -1.49 -6.17
CA PRO A 71 14.34 -1.10 -4.90
C PRO A 71 13.45 -0.24 -4.02
N PHE A 72 12.67 0.67 -4.60
CA PHE A 72 11.79 1.54 -3.82
C PHE A 72 10.70 0.75 -3.09
N PHE A 73 10.29 -0.41 -3.60
CA PHE A 73 9.30 -1.25 -2.93
C PHE A 73 9.88 -1.88 -1.66
N GLY A 74 11.09 -2.42 -1.74
CA GLY A 74 11.77 -3.00 -0.58
C GLY A 74 12.01 -1.97 0.51
N GLN A 75 12.41 -0.75 0.12
CA GLN A 75 12.61 0.35 1.05
C GLN A 75 11.29 0.76 1.73
N TYR A 76 10.23 0.85 0.97
CA TYR A 76 8.90 1.20 1.49
C TYR A 76 8.37 0.12 2.44
N ARG A 77 8.54 -1.15 2.10
CA ARG A 77 8.14 -2.25 2.98
C ARG A 77 8.83 -2.16 4.33
N GLU A 78 10.12 -1.88 4.33
CA GLU A 78 10.87 -1.74 5.58
C GLU A 78 10.40 -0.53 6.39
N ARG A 79 10.13 0.59 5.74
CA ARG A 79 9.58 1.77 6.40
C ARG A 79 8.20 1.49 6.99
N THR A 80 7.36 0.74 6.28
CA THR A 80 6.04 0.34 6.77
C THR A 80 6.18 -0.53 8.02
N ARG A 81 7.10 -1.49 8.00
CA ARG A 81 7.35 -2.36 9.14
C ARG A 81 7.77 -1.55 10.37
N LEU A 82 8.65 -0.58 10.19
CA LEU A 82 9.09 0.30 11.28
C LEU A 82 7.95 1.16 11.79
N ALA A 83 7.14 1.73 10.89
CA ALA A 83 5.99 2.54 11.27
C ALA A 83 5.00 1.74 12.12
N GLY A 84 4.82 0.47 11.82
CA GLY A 84 3.94 -0.44 12.56
C GLY A 84 4.57 -1.08 13.79
N GLY A 85 5.76 -0.63 14.21
CA GLY A 85 6.43 -1.19 15.38
C GLY A 85 6.89 -2.63 15.21
N GLY A 86 7.10 -3.08 13.97
CA GLY A 86 7.49 -4.44 13.63
C GLY A 86 6.32 -5.39 13.43
N SER A 87 5.07 -4.94 13.61
CA SER A 87 3.87 -5.76 13.49
C SER A 87 2.98 -5.22 12.38
N VAL A 88 3.00 -5.88 11.23
CA VAL A 88 2.18 -5.52 10.07
C VAL A 88 1.52 -6.78 9.55
N GLU A 89 0.20 -6.72 9.36
CA GLU A 89 -0.56 -7.82 8.77
C GLU A 89 -0.77 -7.55 7.28
N VAL A 90 -0.60 -8.61 6.47
CA VAL A 90 -0.91 -8.56 5.05
C VAL A 90 -1.94 -9.65 4.76
N LEU A 91 -3.11 -9.23 4.29
CA LEU A 91 -4.23 -10.12 4.05
C LEU A 91 -4.58 -10.13 2.56
N PRO A 92 -4.44 -11.27 1.88
CA PRO A 92 -4.94 -11.37 0.50
C PRO A 92 -6.46 -11.34 0.53
N LEU A 93 -7.04 -10.58 -0.39
CA LEU A 93 -8.49 -10.38 -0.47
C LEU A 93 -8.99 -10.66 -1.87
N GLU A 94 -10.25 -10.99 -1.97
CA GLU A 94 -10.95 -11.07 -3.25
C GLU A 94 -12.26 -10.32 -3.18
N ILE A 95 -12.69 -9.74 -4.29
CA ILE A 95 -13.97 -9.05 -4.36
C ILE A 95 -15.07 -10.10 -4.46
N VAL A 96 -16.01 -10.07 -3.51
CA VAL A 96 -17.19 -10.92 -3.57
C VAL A 96 -18.29 -10.24 -4.39
N ALA A 97 -18.46 -8.93 -4.18
CA ALA A 97 -19.45 -8.13 -4.88
C ALA A 97 -19.09 -6.66 -4.74
N GLU A 98 -19.44 -5.86 -5.71
CA GLU A 98 -19.22 -4.41 -5.65
C GLU A 98 -20.27 -3.66 -6.47
N THR A 99 -20.45 -2.38 -6.17
CA THR A 99 -21.31 -1.54 -6.98
C THR A 99 -20.62 -1.25 -8.32
N LYS A 100 -21.43 -0.86 -9.31
CA LYS A 100 -20.98 -0.72 -10.69
C LYS A 100 -20.03 0.46 -10.91
N ALA A 101 -20.21 1.53 -10.18
CA ALA A 101 -19.39 2.73 -10.30
C ALA A 101 -19.03 3.20 -8.90
N PRO A 102 -17.79 3.01 -8.45
CA PRO A 102 -17.34 3.62 -7.21
C PRO A 102 -17.37 5.14 -7.38
N ALA A 103 -17.86 5.77 -6.37
CA ALA A 103 -17.89 7.23 -6.33
C ALA A 103 -16.47 7.80 -6.31
#